data_7630bc50fd950894db92ab918e42a438
#
_entry.id   7630bc50fd950894db92ab918e42a438
#
_cell.length_a   1.000
_cell.length_b   1.000
_cell.length_c   1.000
_cell.angle_alpha   90.00
_cell.angle_beta   90.00
_cell.angle_gamma   90.00
#
_symmetry.space_group_name_H-M   'P 1'
#
loop_
_entity.id
_entity.type
_entity.pdbx_description
1 polymer ?
#
loop_
_entity_poly.entity_id
_entity_poly.type
_entity_poly.pdbx_seq_one_letter_code
_entity_poly.pdbx_strand_id
1 'polypeptide(L)'
;MSVEKLIVDHMETWTSALQTRSTAGRGSSGKIDLYGIKKLRELILELAVRGKLVPQDPNDEPASELLKRIAAEKAELVKQGKIKKQKPLPEISEEEKPFELPEGWEWVTLATVGEIVGGGTPKSDNPQFWAKNGIKWITPADLYGLKGKYITSGARDISPAGLSNSSARLMPKGSVLFSSRAPIGYVAIADAELSTNQGFKSCVPYIKESAEYIYYFLLASAKKIDAEASGTTFKEVSGAIVSKILLPLPPLSEQLKIVSRANELMSLCDQLEQQSLTSLDAHQQLVETLLGTLTDSQNAEELAENWTRISEHFDTLFTTEASVDALKQTILQLAVMGKLVPQDPNDEPASELLKRIAQEKAQLVKEGKIKKQKSLPPISDEEKPFELPEGWEWSYLSDIGILARGRSKHRPRNDPTLYADGTIPLVQTGDVARSNGCINTYSALYNQLGLSQSKLWNKGTLCITIAANIADSGILNFDACFPDSVVGFTPYE
;
A
#
# COMPACT_ATOMS: atom_id res chain seq x y z
N MET A 1 -10.02 11.10 33.15
CA MET A 1 -10.80 11.19 31.89
C MET A 1 -11.05 9.76 31.45
N SER A 2 -12.30 9.34 31.19
CA SER A 2 -12.53 7.97 30.73
C SER A 2 -11.98 7.82 29.31
N VAL A 3 -11.50 6.62 28.95
CA VAL A 3 -11.00 6.30 27.61
C VAL A 3 -12.04 6.60 26.52
N GLU A 4 -13.31 6.35 26.84
CA GLU A 4 -14.44 6.68 25.98
C GLU A 4 -14.53 8.17 25.65
N LYS A 5 -14.38 9.02 26.65
CA LYS A 5 -14.38 10.48 26.47
C LYS A 5 -13.20 10.93 25.61
N LEU A 6 -12.00 10.35 25.81
CA LEU A 6 -10.83 10.64 24.97
C LEU A 6 -11.06 10.27 23.50
N ILE A 7 -11.76 9.15 23.23
CA ILE A 7 -12.05 8.71 21.86
C ILE A 7 -13.13 9.59 21.24
N VAL A 8 -14.22 9.82 21.94
CA VAL A 8 -15.39 10.56 21.44
C VAL A 8 -15.08 12.04 21.26
N ASP A 9 -14.42 12.68 22.23
CA ASP A 9 -14.08 14.11 22.19
C ASP A 9 -13.06 14.44 21.06
N HIS A 10 -12.33 13.44 20.56
CA HIS A 10 -11.32 13.60 19.49
C HIS A 10 -11.64 12.79 18.24
N MET A 11 -12.89 12.41 18.03
CA MET A 11 -13.29 11.57 16.88
C MET A 11 -12.92 12.20 15.55
N GLU A 12 -13.11 13.51 15.40
CA GLU A 12 -12.70 14.25 14.20
C GLU A 12 -11.19 14.16 13.94
N THR A 13 -10.37 14.25 14.99
CA THR A 13 -8.92 14.09 14.87
C THR A 13 -8.54 12.68 14.39
N TRP A 14 -9.21 11.64 14.90
CA TRP A 14 -8.92 10.27 14.50
C TRP A 14 -9.32 9.97 13.06
N THR A 15 -10.43 10.55 12.58
CA THR A 15 -10.94 10.30 11.22
C THR A 15 -10.29 11.18 10.15
N SER A 16 -9.85 12.41 10.49
CA SER A 16 -9.21 13.34 9.58
C SER A 16 -7.70 13.10 9.39
N ALA A 17 -7.05 12.37 10.30
CA ALA A 17 -5.62 12.06 10.18
C ALA A 17 -5.38 11.00 9.10
N LEU A 18 -5.21 11.47 7.86
CA LEU A 18 -4.93 10.67 6.68
C LEU A 18 -3.43 10.71 6.32
N GLN A 19 -2.92 9.65 5.74
CA GLN A 19 -1.56 9.58 5.22
C GLN A 19 -1.59 8.98 3.81
N THR A 20 -1.05 9.72 2.84
CA THR A 20 -0.86 9.18 1.48
C THR A 20 0.41 8.32 1.46
N ARG A 21 0.29 7.06 1.06
CA ARG A 21 1.46 6.21 0.79
C ARG A 21 1.86 6.36 -0.65
N SER A 22 3.06 6.88 -0.89
CA SER A 22 3.70 6.81 -2.20
C SER A 22 3.97 5.33 -2.52
N THR A 23 3.28 4.81 -3.53
CA THR A 23 3.64 3.52 -4.13
C THR A 23 4.73 3.79 -5.16
N ALA A 24 5.99 3.58 -4.80
CA ALA A 24 7.09 3.62 -5.74
C ALA A 24 6.88 2.54 -6.82
N GLY A 25 6.39 2.93 -7.98
CA GLY A 25 6.24 2.09 -9.16
C GLY A 25 4.86 2.12 -9.79
N ARG A 26 4.77 2.70 -10.99
CA ARG A 26 3.67 2.66 -11.97
C ARG A 26 2.33 3.23 -11.51
N GLY A 27 2.12 4.52 -11.82
CA GLY A 27 0.80 5.09 -12.12
C GLY A 27 -0.31 4.75 -11.15
N SER A 28 -0.16 5.04 -9.86
CA SER A 28 -1.23 4.90 -8.91
C SER A 28 -1.36 6.19 -8.11
N SER A 29 -2.55 6.75 -8.10
CA SER A 29 -3.03 7.62 -7.03
C SER A 29 -2.62 6.98 -5.70
N GLY A 30 -1.88 7.71 -4.86
CA GLY A 30 -1.39 7.19 -3.60
C GLY A 30 -2.54 6.63 -2.77
N LYS A 31 -2.41 5.37 -2.32
CA LYS A 31 -3.44 4.75 -1.47
C LYS A 31 -3.53 5.54 -0.16
N ILE A 32 -4.69 6.09 0.13
CA ILE A 32 -4.95 6.79 1.39
C ILE A 32 -4.93 5.76 2.53
N ASP A 33 -4.08 5.98 3.54
CA ASP A 33 -4.03 5.20 4.78
C ASP A 33 -4.77 6.01 5.86
N LEU A 34 -5.77 5.41 6.50
CA LEU A 34 -6.50 5.98 7.62
C LEU A 34 -5.63 5.92 8.88
N TYR A 35 -4.57 6.72 8.89
CA TYR A 35 -3.52 6.72 9.90
C TYR A 35 -4.07 6.93 11.31
N GLY A 36 -5.03 7.85 11.49
CA GLY A 36 -5.60 8.16 12.79
C GLY A 36 -6.36 6.96 13.37
N ILE A 37 -7.22 6.29 12.59
CA ILE A 37 -7.97 5.12 13.03
C ILE A 37 -7.04 3.97 13.38
N LYS A 38 -5.96 3.78 12.62
CA LYS A 38 -4.92 2.80 12.93
C LYS A 38 -4.23 3.08 14.27
N LYS A 39 -3.92 4.36 14.54
CA LYS A 39 -3.35 4.79 15.83
C LYS A 39 -4.33 4.64 16.97
N LEU A 40 -5.60 4.87 16.74
CA LEU A 40 -6.65 4.62 17.73
C LEU A 40 -6.72 3.13 18.12
N ARG A 41 -6.68 2.22 17.16
CA ARG A 41 -6.61 0.77 17.43
C ARG A 41 -5.38 0.41 18.28
N GLU A 42 -4.21 0.96 17.93
CA GLU A 42 -2.97 0.74 18.69
C GLU A 42 -3.11 1.25 20.14
N LEU A 43 -3.70 2.43 20.33
CA LEU A 43 -3.94 3.00 21.66
C LEU A 43 -4.90 2.16 22.50
N ILE A 44 -6.00 1.67 21.91
CA ILE A 44 -6.98 0.79 22.60
C ILE A 44 -6.26 -0.47 23.12
N LEU A 45 -5.43 -1.10 22.27
CA LEU A 45 -4.67 -2.28 22.64
C LEU A 45 -3.65 -1.99 23.76
N GLU A 46 -2.96 -0.87 23.69
CA GLU A 46 -2.00 -0.47 24.73
C GLU A 46 -2.70 -0.22 26.07
N LEU A 47 -3.84 0.47 26.06
CA LEU A 47 -4.64 0.72 27.27
C LEU A 47 -5.18 -0.58 27.87
N ALA A 48 -5.59 -1.55 27.03
CA ALA A 48 -6.06 -2.85 27.46
C ALA A 48 -4.94 -3.62 28.21
N VAL A 49 -3.75 -3.65 27.64
CA VAL A 49 -2.59 -4.38 28.20
C VAL A 49 -2.03 -3.71 29.47
N ARG A 50 -2.21 -2.38 29.60
CA ARG A 50 -1.75 -1.63 30.78
C ARG A 50 -2.79 -1.53 31.91
N GLY A 51 -3.96 -2.17 31.80
CA GLY A 51 -5.04 -2.09 32.78
C GLY A 51 -5.69 -0.71 32.89
N LYS A 52 -5.65 0.08 31.80
CA LYS A 52 -6.22 1.44 31.74
C LYS A 52 -7.50 1.52 30.91
N LEU A 53 -7.96 0.41 30.32
CA LEU A 53 -9.13 0.37 29.46
C LEU A 53 -10.44 0.30 30.24
N VAL A 54 -10.43 -0.35 31.39
CA VAL A 54 -11.57 -0.51 32.30
C VAL A 54 -11.16 -0.12 33.72
N PRO A 55 -12.11 0.31 34.57
CA PRO A 55 -11.80 0.56 35.97
C PRO A 55 -11.48 -0.75 36.69
N GLN A 56 -10.54 -0.70 37.64
CA GLN A 56 -10.22 -1.79 38.54
C GLN A 56 -11.32 -2.03 39.56
N ASP A 57 -11.63 -3.27 39.89
CA ASP A 57 -12.56 -3.64 40.92
C ASP A 57 -11.77 -4.32 42.08
N PRO A 58 -11.68 -3.69 43.26
CA PRO A 58 -10.92 -4.26 44.38
C PRO A 58 -11.50 -5.57 44.92
N ASN A 59 -12.73 -5.93 44.52
CA ASN A 59 -13.37 -7.19 44.92
C ASN A 59 -13.11 -8.32 43.90
N ASP A 60 -12.50 -8.03 42.77
CA ASP A 60 -12.12 -9.07 41.80
C ASP A 60 -11.08 -10.02 42.45
N GLU A 61 -11.25 -11.33 42.22
CA GLU A 61 -10.28 -12.35 42.66
C GLU A 61 -8.89 -12.06 42.03
N PRO A 62 -7.81 -11.89 42.82
CA PRO A 62 -6.53 -11.48 42.25
C PRO A 62 -5.94 -12.55 41.30
N ALA A 63 -5.09 -12.10 40.37
CA ALA A 63 -4.42 -12.99 39.40
C ALA A 63 -3.63 -14.14 40.05
N SER A 64 -3.17 -13.97 41.27
CA SER A 64 -2.50 -15.01 42.04
C SER A 64 -3.37 -16.27 42.28
N GLU A 65 -4.69 -16.07 42.47
CA GLU A 65 -5.65 -17.19 42.59
C GLU A 65 -5.91 -17.84 41.23
N LEU A 66 -6.02 -17.03 40.16
CA LEU A 66 -6.06 -17.55 38.80
C LEU A 66 -4.85 -18.38 38.44
N LEU A 67 -3.64 -18.00 38.89
CA LEU A 67 -2.41 -18.76 38.68
C LEU A 67 -2.45 -20.10 39.38
N LYS A 68 -3.04 -20.21 40.59
CA LYS A 68 -3.23 -21.51 41.26
C LYS A 68 -4.12 -22.43 40.43
N ARG A 69 -5.21 -21.89 39.86
CA ARG A 69 -6.11 -22.69 38.97
C ARG A 69 -5.39 -23.12 37.71
N ILE A 70 -4.62 -22.23 37.07
CA ILE A 70 -3.79 -22.55 35.90
C ILE A 70 -2.78 -23.65 36.22
N ALA A 71 -2.10 -23.59 37.39
CA ALA A 71 -1.14 -24.59 37.83
C ALA A 71 -1.81 -25.97 38.07
N ALA A 72 -3.01 -25.98 38.66
CA ALA A 72 -3.81 -27.19 38.86
C ALA A 72 -4.24 -27.83 37.55
N GLU A 73 -4.78 -27.05 36.61
CA GLU A 73 -5.17 -27.54 35.30
C GLU A 73 -3.97 -28.09 34.51
N LYS A 74 -2.85 -27.37 34.51
CA LYS A 74 -1.60 -27.83 33.89
C LYS A 74 -1.13 -29.15 34.48
N ALA A 75 -1.18 -29.31 35.83
CA ALA A 75 -0.79 -30.54 36.48
C ALA A 75 -1.68 -31.73 36.12
N GLU A 76 -3.00 -31.48 35.97
CA GLU A 76 -3.97 -32.51 35.56
C GLU A 76 -3.75 -32.92 34.10
N LEU A 77 -3.49 -31.97 33.19
CA LEU A 77 -3.16 -32.27 31.78
C LEU A 77 -1.87 -33.07 31.63
N VAL A 78 -0.85 -32.80 32.49
CA VAL A 78 0.38 -33.59 32.53
C VAL A 78 0.09 -35.01 33.02
N LYS A 79 -0.72 -35.16 34.09
CA LYS A 79 -1.12 -36.47 34.66
C LYS A 79 -1.90 -37.30 33.63
N GLN A 80 -2.75 -36.66 32.84
CA GLN A 80 -3.50 -37.31 31.75
C GLN A 80 -2.63 -37.61 30.53
N GLY A 81 -1.35 -37.22 30.49
CA GLY A 81 -0.45 -37.43 29.37
C GLY A 81 -0.78 -36.56 28.14
N LYS A 82 -1.68 -35.57 28.28
CA LYS A 82 -2.07 -34.69 27.19
C LYS A 82 -1.00 -33.68 26.83
N ILE A 83 -0.23 -33.23 27.82
CA ILE A 83 0.92 -32.33 27.65
C ILE A 83 2.16 -32.92 28.34
N LYS A 84 3.35 -32.55 27.83
CA LYS A 84 4.61 -32.98 28.46
C LYS A 84 4.95 -32.07 29.68
N LYS A 85 5.53 -32.64 30.72
CA LYS A 85 6.07 -31.87 31.84
C LYS A 85 7.14 -30.91 31.31
N GLN A 86 6.92 -29.61 31.49
CA GLN A 86 7.85 -28.57 31.09
C GLN A 86 8.87 -28.28 32.20
N LYS A 87 10.09 -27.84 31.82
CA LYS A 87 11.05 -27.33 32.78
C LYS A 87 10.51 -26.03 33.39
N PRO A 88 10.77 -25.77 34.70
CA PRO A 88 10.43 -24.45 35.25
C PRO A 88 11.10 -23.34 34.46
N LEU A 89 10.37 -22.28 34.25
CA LEU A 89 10.92 -21.06 33.66
C LEU A 89 11.64 -20.27 34.76
N PRO A 90 12.66 -19.46 34.42
CA PRO A 90 13.31 -18.60 35.39
C PRO A 90 12.32 -17.58 35.96
N GLU A 91 12.57 -17.13 37.18
CA GLU A 91 11.82 -16.04 37.81
C GLU A 91 12.02 -14.75 37.01
N ILE A 92 10.95 -13.93 36.91
CA ILE A 92 10.98 -12.64 36.23
C ILE A 92 11.64 -11.62 37.18
N SER A 93 12.76 -11.04 36.76
CA SER A 93 13.43 -9.99 37.51
C SER A 93 12.68 -8.64 37.40
N GLU A 94 12.90 -7.74 38.36
CA GLU A 94 12.29 -6.41 38.35
C GLU A 94 12.72 -5.60 37.11
N GLU A 95 13.95 -5.79 36.62
CA GLU A 95 14.49 -5.10 35.44
C GLU A 95 13.84 -5.54 34.12
N GLU A 96 13.26 -6.75 34.10
CA GLU A 96 12.55 -7.27 32.91
C GLU A 96 11.12 -6.76 32.80
N LYS A 97 10.54 -6.21 33.88
CA LYS A 97 9.16 -5.74 33.92
C LYS A 97 9.02 -4.41 33.16
N PRO A 98 8.23 -4.34 32.08
CA PRO A 98 8.17 -3.14 31.21
C PRO A 98 7.51 -1.91 31.86
N PHE A 99 6.62 -2.13 32.86
CA PHE A 99 5.89 -1.09 33.57
C PHE A 99 5.29 -1.64 34.88
N GLU A 100 4.83 -0.75 35.75
CA GLU A 100 4.13 -1.11 36.99
C GLU A 100 2.73 -1.62 36.67
N LEU A 101 2.35 -2.73 37.28
CA LEU A 101 1.01 -3.32 37.13
C LEU A 101 -0.02 -2.69 38.06
N PRO A 102 -1.32 -2.68 37.68
CA PRO A 102 -2.40 -2.45 38.61
C PRO A 102 -2.42 -3.45 39.76
N GLU A 103 -3.04 -3.08 40.87
CA GLU A 103 -3.24 -3.98 42.00
C GLU A 103 -4.00 -5.25 41.60
N GLY A 104 -3.60 -6.39 42.10
CA GLY A 104 -4.20 -7.69 41.77
C GLY A 104 -3.76 -8.32 40.46
N TRP A 105 -2.92 -7.61 39.66
CA TRP A 105 -2.30 -8.19 38.44
C TRP A 105 -0.95 -8.84 38.76
N GLU A 106 -0.52 -9.78 37.90
CA GLU A 106 0.75 -10.45 38.02
C GLU A 106 1.51 -10.46 36.67
N TRP A 107 2.84 -10.25 36.72
CA TRP A 107 3.68 -10.54 35.56
C TRP A 107 3.93 -12.02 35.43
N VAL A 108 3.62 -12.60 34.28
CA VAL A 108 3.84 -14.00 33.96
C VAL A 108 4.45 -14.16 32.58
N THR A 109 4.98 -15.32 32.27
CA THR A 109 5.38 -15.66 30.91
C THR A 109 4.20 -16.26 30.15
N LEU A 110 4.17 -16.13 28.84
CA LEU A 110 3.10 -16.70 28.00
C LEU A 110 2.96 -18.24 28.21
N ALA A 111 4.07 -18.95 28.42
CA ALA A 111 4.06 -20.38 28.71
C ALA A 111 3.54 -20.74 30.11
N THR A 112 3.32 -19.78 31.00
CA THR A 112 2.63 -19.97 32.28
C THR A 112 1.13 -20.11 32.06
N VAL A 113 0.54 -19.34 31.15
CA VAL A 113 -0.91 -19.30 30.90
C VAL A 113 -1.40 -20.27 29.85
N GLY A 114 -0.51 -20.84 29.03
CA GLY A 114 -0.87 -21.81 28.00
C GLY A 114 0.31 -22.65 27.50
N GLU A 115 0.02 -23.76 26.83
CA GLU A 115 1.03 -24.55 26.14
C GLU A 115 1.45 -23.85 24.84
N ILE A 116 2.76 -23.67 24.63
CA ILE A 116 3.27 -23.13 23.36
C ILE A 116 3.50 -24.26 22.38
N VAL A 117 2.73 -24.26 21.30
CA VAL A 117 2.70 -25.30 20.27
C VAL A 117 3.29 -24.77 18.97
N GLY A 118 4.31 -25.44 18.47
CA GLY A 118 4.84 -25.20 17.12
C GLY A 118 4.02 -25.98 16.07
N GLY A 119 3.92 -25.42 14.90
CA GLY A 119 3.31 -26.10 13.76
C GLY A 119 4.30 -26.94 12.95
N GLY A 120 3.80 -27.60 11.90
CA GLY A 120 4.59 -28.42 11.00
C GLY A 120 3.98 -28.50 9.59
N THR A 121 4.83 -28.77 8.59
CA THR A 121 4.41 -28.94 7.20
C THR A 121 4.68 -30.36 6.76
N PRO A 122 3.67 -31.12 6.34
CA PRO A 122 3.87 -32.39 5.66
C PRO A 122 4.63 -32.19 4.35
N LYS A 123 5.31 -33.23 3.86
CA LYS A 123 5.99 -33.17 2.56
C LYS A 123 4.98 -32.80 1.46
N SER A 124 5.25 -31.70 0.75
CA SER A 124 4.34 -31.10 -0.23
C SER A 124 4.14 -31.96 -1.49
N ASP A 125 5.14 -32.76 -1.82
CA ASP A 125 5.20 -33.67 -2.97
C ASP A 125 4.48 -35.00 -2.76
N ASN A 126 4.07 -35.31 -1.52
CA ASN A 126 3.33 -36.54 -1.24
C ASN A 126 1.81 -36.28 -1.19
N PRO A 127 1.02 -36.69 -2.24
CA PRO A 127 -0.41 -36.47 -2.28
C PRO A 127 -1.20 -37.11 -1.14
N GLN A 128 -0.69 -38.20 -0.52
CA GLN A 128 -1.34 -38.89 0.58
C GLN A 128 -1.39 -38.05 1.88
N PHE A 129 -0.57 -37.05 2.00
CA PHE A 129 -0.52 -36.17 3.18
C PHE A 129 -1.53 -35.03 3.12
N TRP A 130 -2.17 -34.83 1.99
CA TRP A 130 -3.14 -33.78 1.74
C TRP A 130 -4.54 -34.37 1.51
N ALA A 131 -5.56 -33.61 1.94
CA ALA A 131 -6.93 -34.08 1.82
C ALA A 131 -7.88 -32.95 1.42
N LYS A 132 -8.98 -33.29 0.77
CA LYS A 132 -10.14 -32.40 0.65
C LYS A 132 -11.04 -32.70 1.86
N ASN A 133 -11.41 -31.67 2.65
CA ASN A 133 -12.19 -31.82 3.90
C ASN A 133 -11.51 -32.73 4.96
N GLY A 134 -10.19 -32.55 5.11
CA GLY A 134 -9.41 -33.23 6.13
C GLY A 134 -9.27 -32.43 7.41
N ILE A 135 -8.14 -32.61 8.08
CA ILE A 135 -7.73 -31.82 9.26
C ILE A 135 -7.37 -30.42 8.78
N LYS A 136 -8.00 -29.41 9.37
CA LYS A 136 -7.75 -28.01 9.05
C LYS A 136 -6.30 -27.65 9.33
N TRP A 137 -5.65 -27.04 8.34
CA TRP A 137 -4.24 -26.70 8.42
C TRP A 137 -4.02 -25.26 7.94
N ILE A 138 -3.49 -24.42 8.84
CA ILE A 138 -3.42 -22.98 8.67
C ILE A 138 -1.98 -22.56 8.39
N THR A 139 -1.81 -21.60 7.48
CA THR A 139 -0.55 -20.92 7.18
C THR A 139 -0.65 -19.44 7.50
N PRO A 140 0.45 -18.69 7.67
CA PRO A 140 0.38 -17.24 7.86
C PRO A 140 -0.34 -16.50 6.71
N ALA A 141 -0.31 -17.05 5.49
CA ALA A 141 -1.02 -16.48 4.36
C ALA A 141 -2.55 -16.51 4.52
N ASP A 142 -3.08 -17.50 5.24
CA ASP A 142 -4.52 -17.62 5.52
C ASP A 142 -5.01 -16.55 6.51
N LEU A 143 -4.10 -15.90 7.26
CA LEU A 143 -4.41 -14.79 8.16
C LEU A 143 -4.31 -13.42 7.45
N TYR A 144 -3.76 -13.37 6.24
CA TYR A 144 -3.69 -12.13 5.49
C TYR A 144 -5.08 -11.66 5.07
N GLY A 145 -5.47 -10.47 5.53
CA GLY A 145 -6.80 -9.92 5.25
C GLY A 145 -7.94 -10.59 6.01
N LEU A 146 -7.65 -11.39 7.05
CA LEU A 146 -8.67 -11.98 7.91
C LEU A 146 -9.54 -10.88 8.53
N LYS A 147 -10.85 -10.93 8.26
CA LYS A 147 -11.82 -10.05 8.89
C LYS A 147 -12.22 -10.64 10.25
N GLY A 148 -11.93 -9.92 11.31
CA GLY A 148 -12.18 -10.36 12.67
C GLY A 148 -11.02 -11.18 13.26
N LYS A 149 -11.28 -11.85 14.38
CA LYS A 149 -10.27 -12.53 15.21
C LYS A 149 -10.29 -14.06 15.12
N TYR A 150 -11.32 -14.65 14.51
CA TYR A 150 -11.53 -16.10 14.48
C TYR A 150 -11.23 -16.68 13.10
N ILE A 151 -10.61 -17.89 13.09
CA ILE A 151 -10.34 -18.65 11.88
C ILE A 151 -10.80 -20.10 12.06
N THR A 152 -11.54 -20.63 11.05
CA THR A 152 -12.04 -22.01 11.04
C THR A 152 -11.29 -22.93 10.08
N SER A 153 -10.74 -22.38 9.00
CA SER A 153 -10.07 -23.16 7.93
C SER A 153 -9.06 -22.32 7.18
N GLY A 154 -8.07 -22.96 6.59
CA GLY A 154 -7.12 -22.38 5.64
C GLY A 154 -7.41 -22.82 4.20
N ALA A 155 -6.50 -22.47 3.30
CA ALA A 155 -6.60 -22.82 1.87
C ALA A 155 -6.46 -24.35 1.60
N ARG A 156 -5.85 -25.10 2.51
CA ARG A 156 -5.58 -26.55 2.35
C ARG A 156 -5.78 -27.29 3.66
N ASP A 157 -6.22 -28.55 3.55
CA ASP A 157 -6.33 -29.48 4.67
C ASP A 157 -5.28 -30.59 4.56
N ILE A 158 -4.86 -31.13 5.69
CA ILE A 158 -3.97 -32.29 5.73
C ILE A 158 -4.75 -33.57 6.08
N SER A 159 -4.23 -34.71 5.63
CA SER A 159 -4.78 -36.00 6.00
C SER A 159 -4.29 -36.43 7.39
N PRO A 160 -4.91 -37.45 8.04
CA PRO A 160 -4.36 -38.05 9.23
C PRO A 160 -2.92 -38.57 9.05
N ALA A 161 -2.58 -39.09 7.86
CA ALA A 161 -1.23 -39.46 7.49
C ALA A 161 -0.28 -38.25 7.44
N GLY A 162 -0.76 -37.12 6.90
CA GLY A 162 0.01 -35.84 6.91
C GLY A 162 0.27 -35.32 8.32
N LEU A 163 -0.71 -35.42 9.21
CA LEU A 163 -0.52 -35.03 10.62
C LEU A 163 0.52 -35.94 11.28
N SER A 164 0.39 -37.27 11.18
CA SER A 164 1.29 -38.22 11.85
C SER A 164 2.71 -38.26 11.28
N ASN A 165 2.91 -37.89 10.01
CA ASN A 165 4.22 -37.84 9.35
C ASN A 165 4.85 -36.43 9.28
N SER A 166 4.37 -35.52 10.11
CA SER A 166 4.93 -34.16 10.23
C SER A 166 5.04 -33.74 11.69
N SER A 167 5.62 -32.58 11.94
CA SER A 167 5.62 -31.95 13.27
C SER A 167 4.35 -31.14 13.55
N ALA A 168 3.36 -31.17 12.68
CA ALA A 168 2.08 -30.53 12.92
C ALA A 168 1.37 -31.16 14.12
N ARG A 169 0.77 -30.33 14.97
CA ARG A 169 0.00 -30.77 16.13
C ARG A 169 -1.43 -30.27 16.01
N LEU A 170 -2.36 -31.12 16.38
CA LEU A 170 -3.76 -30.75 16.47
C LEU A 170 -3.97 -29.91 17.74
N MET A 171 -4.60 -28.77 17.59
CA MET A 171 -4.89 -27.82 18.67
C MET A 171 -6.42 -27.65 18.78
N PRO A 172 -6.96 -27.53 20.00
CA PRO A 172 -8.39 -27.37 20.22
C PRO A 172 -8.90 -25.98 19.78
N LYS A 173 -10.21 -25.87 19.59
CA LYS A 173 -10.91 -24.58 19.52
C LYS A 173 -10.53 -23.70 20.71
N GLY A 174 -10.30 -22.39 20.46
CA GLY A 174 -9.86 -21.43 21.45
C GLY A 174 -8.32 -21.27 21.52
N SER A 175 -7.56 -22.05 20.75
CA SER A 175 -6.11 -21.86 20.63
C SER A 175 -5.79 -20.52 19.96
N VAL A 176 -4.84 -19.76 20.52
CA VAL A 176 -4.40 -18.48 19.98
C VAL A 176 -3.22 -18.72 19.04
N LEU A 177 -3.45 -18.52 17.75
CA LEU A 177 -2.44 -18.69 16.71
C LEU A 177 -1.58 -17.43 16.64
N PHE A 178 -0.26 -17.59 16.63
CA PHE A 178 0.69 -16.49 16.48
C PHE A 178 1.71 -16.82 15.40
N SER A 179 1.74 -16.02 14.33
CA SER A 179 2.73 -16.21 13.27
C SER A 179 4.11 -15.75 13.76
N SER A 180 5.07 -16.67 13.72
CA SER A 180 6.45 -16.46 14.19
C SER A 180 7.44 -16.15 13.08
N ARG A 181 7.00 -16.14 11.81
CA ARG A 181 7.79 -15.76 10.63
C ARG A 181 6.90 -15.45 9.41
N ALA A 182 7.41 -14.65 8.50
CA ALA A 182 6.96 -14.36 7.14
C ALA A 182 5.44 -14.07 6.95
N PRO A 183 4.84 -13.08 7.55
CA PRO A 183 5.38 -12.10 8.51
C PRO A 183 5.20 -12.54 9.97
N ILE A 184 5.95 -11.92 10.89
CA ILE A 184 5.77 -12.07 12.33
C ILE A 184 4.58 -11.21 12.78
N GLY A 185 3.75 -11.74 13.71
CA GLY A 185 2.77 -10.94 14.43
C GLY A 185 1.34 -11.00 13.90
N TYR A 186 1.01 -11.90 12.95
CA TYR A 186 -0.39 -12.21 12.69
C TYR A 186 -0.95 -13.04 13.83
N VAL A 187 -2.12 -12.67 14.33
CA VAL A 187 -2.78 -13.34 15.45
C VAL A 187 -4.22 -13.70 15.06
N ALA A 188 -4.65 -14.91 15.41
CA ALA A 188 -6.04 -15.34 15.27
C ALA A 188 -6.40 -16.33 16.37
N ILE A 189 -7.69 -16.55 16.61
CA ILE A 189 -8.21 -17.58 17.51
C ILE A 189 -8.82 -18.70 16.68
N ALA A 190 -8.42 -19.93 16.96
CA ALA A 190 -8.98 -21.11 16.32
C ALA A 190 -10.47 -21.27 16.72
N ASP A 191 -11.38 -21.23 15.74
CA ASP A 191 -12.81 -21.45 15.97
C ASP A 191 -13.24 -22.92 15.79
N ALA A 192 -12.29 -23.76 15.41
CA ALA A 192 -12.43 -25.20 15.29
C ALA A 192 -11.13 -25.89 15.75
N GLU A 193 -11.15 -27.19 15.89
CA GLU A 193 -9.93 -27.98 16.04
C GLU A 193 -9.13 -27.92 14.73
N LEU A 194 -7.85 -27.53 14.82
CA LEU A 194 -7.00 -27.31 13.65
C LEU A 194 -5.52 -27.53 13.95
N SER A 195 -4.71 -27.54 12.91
CA SER A 195 -3.26 -27.57 12.97
C SER A 195 -2.66 -26.39 12.19
N THR A 196 -1.36 -26.13 12.32
CA THR A 196 -0.68 -25.04 11.64
C THR A 196 0.62 -25.50 10.98
N ASN A 197 1.13 -24.71 10.04
CA ASN A 197 2.47 -24.92 9.52
C ASN A 197 3.54 -24.47 10.51
N GLN A 198 4.84 -24.70 10.20
CA GLN A 198 5.97 -24.35 11.06
C GLN A 198 6.13 -22.81 11.25
N GLY A 199 5.40 -21.98 10.50
CA GLY A 199 5.39 -20.53 10.66
C GLY A 199 4.65 -20.03 11.90
N PHE A 200 4.09 -20.91 12.70
CA PHE A 200 3.36 -20.56 13.92
C PHE A 200 4.06 -21.06 15.17
N LYS A 201 3.90 -20.31 16.24
CA LYS A 201 4.15 -20.69 17.64
C LYS A 201 2.92 -20.25 18.43
N SER A 202 1.94 -21.12 18.49
CA SER A 202 0.60 -20.83 19.02
C SER A 202 0.54 -21.08 20.52
N CYS A 203 -0.33 -20.37 21.23
CA CYS A 203 -0.64 -20.58 22.63
C CYS A 203 -1.98 -21.32 22.77
N VAL A 204 -1.97 -22.47 23.43
CA VAL A 204 -3.18 -23.20 23.84
C VAL A 204 -3.44 -22.86 25.31
N PRO A 205 -4.40 -21.96 25.61
CA PRO A 205 -4.64 -21.52 26.99
C PRO A 205 -5.09 -22.65 27.90
N TYR A 206 -4.55 -22.71 29.14
CA TYR A 206 -5.04 -23.65 30.15
C TYR A 206 -6.43 -23.28 30.67
N ILE A 207 -6.73 -21.98 30.73
CA ILE A 207 -8.05 -21.43 31.00
C ILE A 207 -8.61 -20.84 29.70
N LYS A 208 -9.65 -21.48 29.14
CA LYS A 208 -10.19 -21.14 27.83
C LYS A 208 -10.69 -19.70 27.72
N GLU A 209 -11.26 -19.20 28.78
CA GLU A 209 -11.80 -17.84 28.90
C GLU A 209 -10.73 -16.75 28.72
N SER A 210 -9.45 -17.08 28.95
CA SER A 210 -8.32 -16.16 28.74
C SER A 210 -7.92 -16.01 27.27
N ALA A 211 -8.46 -16.82 26.35
CA ALA A 211 -8.01 -16.85 24.95
C ALA A 211 -8.09 -15.49 24.24
N GLU A 212 -9.20 -14.75 24.42
CA GLU A 212 -9.36 -13.44 23.79
C GLU A 212 -8.45 -12.37 24.40
N TYR A 213 -8.18 -12.44 25.70
CA TYR A 213 -7.22 -11.54 26.35
C TYR A 213 -5.81 -11.79 25.81
N ILE A 214 -5.39 -13.06 25.71
CA ILE A 214 -4.11 -13.46 25.12
C ILE A 214 -4.01 -13.01 23.65
N TYR A 215 -5.11 -13.10 22.88
CA TYR A 215 -5.18 -12.59 21.51
C TYR A 215 -4.88 -11.09 21.46
N TYR A 216 -5.56 -10.27 22.25
CA TYR A 216 -5.36 -8.82 22.26
C TYR A 216 -3.95 -8.44 22.77
N PHE A 217 -3.43 -9.16 23.75
CA PHE A 217 -2.07 -8.98 24.22
C PHE A 217 -1.04 -9.27 23.12
N LEU A 218 -1.15 -10.39 22.42
CA LEU A 218 -0.24 -10.73 21.32
C LEU A 218 -0.34 -9.76 20.16
N LEU A 219 -1.53 -9.30 19.85
CA LEU A 219 -1.77 -8.27 18.82
C LEU A 219 -1.10 -6.94 19.19
N ALA A 220 -1.23 -6.50 20.44
CA ALA A 220 -0.57 -5.30 20.97
C ALA A 220 0.98 -5.44 20.92
N SER A 221 1.49 -6.63 21.25
CA SER A 221 2.92 -6.91 21.36
C SER A 221 3.60 -7.23 20.03
N ALA A 222 2.83 -7.47 18.96
CA ALA A 222 3.32 -7.99 17.68
C ALA A 222 4.47 -7.17 17.09
N LYS A 223 4.35 -5.83 17.09
CA LYS A 223 5.38 -4.94 16.57
C LYS A 223 6.68 -5.00 17.36
N LYS A 224 6.59 -5.08 18.70
CA LYS A 224 7.75 -5.20 19.58
C LYS A 224 8.44 -6.54 19.34
N ILE A 225 7.66 -7.63 19.28
CA ILE A 225 8.17 -8.97 19.00
C ILE A 225 8.88 -9.04 17.64
N ASP A 226 8.32 -8.42 16.59
CA ASP A 226 8.97 -8.37 15.28
C ASP A 226 10.26 -7.53 15.29
N ALA A 227 10.27 -6.41 16.01
CA ALA A 227 11.47 -5.57 16.14
C ALA A 227 12.63 -6.27 16.87
N GLU A 228 12.33 -7.12 17.85
CA GLU A 228 13.30 -7.88 18.64
C GLU A 228 13.67 -9.23 17.99
N ALA A 229 12.99 -9.63 16.92
CA ALA A 229 13.24 -10.90 16.21
C ALA A 229 14.62 -10.91 15.53
N SER A 230 15.33 -12.03 15.67
CA SER A 230 16.64 -12.23 15.06
C SER A 230 16.57 -12.74 13.62
N GLY A 231 17.57 -12.39 12.83
CA GLY A 231 17.74 -12.85 11.44
C GLY A 231 17.82 -11.69 10.43
N THR A 232 18.83 -11.71 9.58
CA THR A 232 19.08 -10.65 8.57
C THR A 232 18.26 -10.86 7.29
N THR A 233 18.06 -12.11 6.87
CA THR A 233 17.37 -12.46 5.62
C THR A 233 15.96 -12.99 5.87
N PHE A 234 15.78 -13.78 6.95
CA PHE A 234 14.48 -14.30 7.38
C PHE A 234 14.38 -14.18 8.90
N LYS A 235 13.60 -13.21 9.35
CA LYS A 235 13.29 -13.08 10.78
C LYS A 235 12.40 -14.23 11.23
N GLU A 236 12.74 -14.86 12.35
CA GLU A 236 11.93 -15.88 13.01
C GLU A 236 12.02 -15.75 14.52
N VAL A 237 10.88 -15.94 15.19
CA VAL A 237 10.80 -16.03 16.65
C VAL A 237 10.62 -17.50 17.04
N SER A 238 11.60 -18.03 17.79
CA SER A 238 11.57 -19.43 18.23
C SER A 238 10.49 -19.67 19.30
N GLY A 239 10.08 -20.93 19.46
CA GLY A 239 9.13 -21.31 20.51
C GLY A 239 9.67 -21.00 21.94
N ALA A 240 10.98 -21.05 22.13
CA ALA A 240 11.61 -20.68 23.40
C ALA A 240 11.48 -19.17 23.70
N ILE A 241 11.57 -18.32 22.67
CA ILE A 241 11.36 -16.86 22.81
C ILE A 241 9.88 -16.61 23.08
N VAL A 242 8.96 -17.18 22.29
CA VAL A 242 7.51 -17.02 22.50
C VAL A 242 7.09 -17.47 23.90
N SER A 243 7.66 -18.57 24.40
CA SER A 243 7.40 -19.06 25.77
C SER A 243 7.74 -18.07 26.86
N LYS A 244 8.73 -17.20 26.64
CA LYS A 244 9.25 -16.23 27.61
C LYS A 244 8.62 -14.84 27.45
N ILE A 245 7.73 -14.62 26.47
CA ILE A 245 7.07 -13.33 26.34
C ILE A 245 6.35 -12.98 27.65
N LEU A 246 6.66 -11.81 28.22
CA LEU A 246 6.06 -11.34 29.45
C LEU A 246 4.67 -10.83 29.20
N LEU A 247 3.69 -11.41 29.89
CA LEU A 247 2.27 -11.10 29.84
C LEU A 247 1.85 -10.48 31.17
N PRO A 248 1.23 -9.28 31.16
CA PRO A 248 0.55 -8.76 32.35
C PRO A 248 -0.77 -9.49 32.50
N LEU A 249 -0.93 -10.28 33.56
CA LEU A 249 -2.11 -11.13 33.78
C LEU A 249 -3.07 -10.45 34.73
N PRO A 250 -4.27 -9.99 34.26
CA PRO A 250 -5.35 -9.50 35.11
C PRO A 250 -6.07 -10.62 35.83
N PRO A 251 -6.87 -10.30 36.89
CA PRO A 251 -7.96 -11.15 37.35
C PRO A 251 -8.85 -11.62 36.19
N LEU A 252 -9.39 -12.85 36.26
CA LEU A 252 -10.16 -13.40 35.13
C LEU A 252 -11.42 -12.56 34.82
N SER A 253 -12.11 -12.08 35.83
CA SER A 253 -13.27 -11.17 35.70
C SER A 253 -12.89 -9.89 34.95
N GLU A 254 -11.70 -9.34 35.24
CA GLU A 254 -11.20 -8.15 34.58
C GLU A 254 -10.75 -8.43 33.14
N GLN A 255 -10.14 -9.60 32.85
CA GLN A 255 -9.85 -10.03 31.46
C GLN A 255 -11.13 -9.99 30.61
N LEU A 256 -12.25 -10.49 31.11
CA LEU A 256 -13.53 -10.49 30.42
C LEU A 256 -14.09 -9.08 30.20
N LYS A 257 -13.97 -8.19 31.21
CA LYS A 257 -14.35 -6.77 31.09
C LYS A 257 -13.49 -6.05 30.03
N ILE A 258 -12.16 -6.26 30.06
CA ILE A 258 -11.21 -5.71 29.07
C ILE A 258 -11.56 -6.19 27.67
N VAL A 259 -11.80 -7.49 27.49
CA VAL A 259 -12.15 -8.11 26.21
C VAL A 259 -13.45 -7.53 25.66
N SER A 260 -14.50 -7.44 26.50
CA SER A 260 -15.78 -6.85 26.09
C SER A 260 -15.60 -5.42 25.60
N ARG A 261 -14.89 -4.61 26.38
CA ARG A 261 -14.64 -3.21 26.03
C ARG A 261 -13.75 -3.04 24.80
N ALA A 262 -12.72 -3.87 24.64
CA ALA A 262 -11.89 -3.87 23.45
C ALA A 262 -12.69 -4.25 22.20
N ASN A 263 -13.59 -5.25 22.29
CA ASN A 263 -14.47 -5.63 21.19
C ASN A 263 -15.38 -4.48 20.75
N GLU A 264 -16.01 -3.76 21.69
CA GLU A 264 -16.86 -2.60 21.43
C GLU A 264 -16.07 -1.49 20.71
N LEU A 265 -14.90 -1.14 21.23
CA LEU A 265 -14.08 -0.07 20.67
C LEU A 265 -13.45 -0.46 19.30
N MET A 266 -13.06 -1.71 19.11
CA MET A 266 -12.60 -2.19 17.81
C MET A 266 -13.71 -2.19 16.77
N SER A 267 -14.94 -2.56 17.16
CA SER A 267 -16.12 -2.45 16.28
C SER A 267 -16.42 -0.99 15.91
N LEU A 268 -16.27 -0.05 16.84
CA LEU A 268 -16.37 1.37 16.54
C LEU A 268 -15.29 1.81 15.54
N CYS A 269 -14.04 1.36 15.72
CA CYS A 269 -12.97 1.64 14.73
C CYS A 269 -13.30 1.08 13.34
N ASP A 270 -13.92 -0.11 13.26
CA ASP A 270 -14.35 -0.70 11.98
C ASP A 270 -15.43 0.15 11.30
N GLN A 271 -16.40 0.66 12.08
CA GLN A 271 -17.44 1.57 11.60
C GLN A 271 -16.85 2.90 11.11
N LEU A 272 -15.96 3.51 11.88
CA LEU A 272 -15.28 4.75 11.51
C LEU A 272 -14.43 4.58 10.24
N GLU A 273 -13.73 3.45 10.11
CA GLU A 273 -12.97 3.11 8.91
C GLU A 273 -13.88 3.01 7.68
N GLN A 274 -15.00 2.30 7.79
CA GLN A 274 -15.96 2.16 6.69
C GLN A 274 -16.59 3.52 6.32
N GLN A 275 -16.98 4.32 7.31
CA GLN A 275 -17.54 5.66 7.07
C GLN A 275 -16.53 6.58 6.39
N SER A 276 -15.27 6.58 6.86
CA SER A 276 -14.21 7.40 6.27
C SER A 276 -13.93 7.00 4.82
N LEU A 277 -13.87 5.70 4.52
CA LEU A 277 -13.67 5.21 3.15
C LEU A 277 -14.84 5.60 2.24
N THR A 278 -16.08 5.43 2.71
CA THR A 278 -17.29 5.81 1.96
C THR A 278 -17.34 7.33 1.73
N SER A 279 -16.98 8.14 2.73
CA SER A 279 -16.93 9.59 2.61
C SER A 279 -15.87 10.05 1.61
N LEU A 280 -14.68 9.43 1.61
CA LEU A 280 -13.62 9.72 0.64
C LEU A 280 -14.04 9.37 -0.78
N ASP A 281 -14.70 8.23 -0.99
CA ASP A 281 -15.20 7.81 -2.29
C ASP A 281 -16.30 8.76 -2.80
N ALA A 282 -17.27 9.11 -1.95
CA ALA A 282 -18.32 10.07 -2.30
C ALA A 282 -17.75 11.47 -2.60
N HIS A 283 -16.74 11.90 -1.86
CA HIS A 283 -16.04 13.17 -2.11
C HIS A 283 -15.34 13.14 -3.48
N GLN A 284 -14.63 12.06 -3.79
CA GLN A 284 -13.97 11.89 -5.08
C GLN A 284 -14.97 11.95 -6.24
N GLN A 285 -16.09 11.23 -6.13
CA GLN A 285 -17.15 11.24 -7.14
C GLN A 285 -17.78 12.63 -7.31
N LEU A 286 -17.98 13.37 -6.21
CA LEU A 286 -18.48 14.74 -6.26
C LEU A 286 -17.52 15.65 -7.02
N VAL A 287 -16.23 15.60 -6.71
CA VAL A 287 -15.20 16.40 -7.40
C VAL A 287 -15.16 16.07 -8.88
N GLU A 288 -15.12 14.78 -9.25
CA GLU A 288 -15.13 14.34 -10.65
C GLU A 288 -16.37 14.83 -11.41
N THR A 289 -17.55 14.74 -10.77
CA THR A 289 -18.81 15.22 -11.38
C THR A 289 -18.78 16.73 -11.58
N LEU A 290 -18.36 17.50 -10.58
CA LEU A 290 -18.26 18.96 -10.68
C LEU A 290 -17.24 19.40 -11.74
N LEU A 291 -16.06 18.78 -11.78
CA LEU A 291 -15.06 19.05 -12.81
C LEU A 291 -15.54 18.66 -14.21
N GLY A 292 -16.33 17.60 -14.34
CA GLY A 292 -16.98 17.21 -15.59
C GLY A 292 -17.89 18.31 -16.14
N THR A 293 -18.62 19.04 -15.29
CA THR A 293 -19.48 20.15 -15.75
C THR A 293 -18.70 21.26 -16.45
N LEU A 294 -17.40 21.44 -16.11
CA LEU A 294 -16.55 22.44 -16.80
C LEU A 294 -16.23 22.02 -18.23
N THR A 295 -15.86 20.75 -18.42
CA THR A 295 -15.52 20.25 -19.76
C THR A 295 -16.77 20.13 -20.66
N ASP A 296 -17.93 19.85 -20.08
CA ASP A 296 -19.20 19.67 -20.75
C ASP A 296 -19.93 20.99 -21.06
N SER A 297 -19.48 22.12 -20.47
CA SER A 297 -20.09 23.45 -20.70
C SER A 297 -20.11 23.79 -22.15
N GLN A 298 -21.30 24.25 -22.66
CA GLN A 298 -21.55 24.50 -24.07
C GLN A 298 -21.03 25.88 -24.53
N ASN A 299 -20.86 26.82 -23.60
CA ASN A 299 -20.42 28.19 -23.89
C ASN A 299 -19.63 28.76 -22.69
N ALA A 300 -19.02 29.95 -22.89
CA ALA A 300 -18.20 30.60 -21.90
C ALA A 300 -18.99 31.06 -20.66
N GLU A 301 -20.26 31.40 -20.80
CA GLU A 301 -21.12 31.82 -19.69
C GLU A 301 -21.39 30.66 -18.74
N GLU A 302 -21.81 29.52 -19.28
CA GLU A 302 -22.02 28.29 -18.52
C GLU A 302 -20.74 27.81 -17.84
N LEU A 303 -19.59 27.89 -18.53
CA LEU A 303 -18.30 27.57 -17.95
C LEU A 303 -17.96 28.48 -16.75
N ALA A 304 -18.24 29.78 -16.89
CA ALA A 304 -17.99 30.74 -15.80
C ALA A 304 -18.91 30.51 -14.60
N GLU A 305 -20.18 30.19 -14.82
CA GLU A 305 -21.12 29.82 -13.76
C GLU A 305 -20.69 28.54 -13.02
N ASN A 306 -20.33 27.50 -13.78
CA ASN A 306 -19.84 26.23 -13.21
C ASN A 306 -18.55 26.43 -12.43
N TRP A 307 -17.61 27.25 -12.93
CA TRP A 307 -16.39 27.59 -12.20
C TRP A 307 -16.69 28.38 -10.93
N THR A 308 -17.59 29.36 -10.96
CA THR A 308 -17.98 30.13 -9.78
C THR A 308 -18.47 29.21 -8.67
N ARG A 309 -19.36 28.26 -9.00
CA ARG A 309 -19.85 27.24 -8.05
C ARG A 309 -18.74 26.41 -7.43
N ILE A 310 -17.76 25.97 -8.23
CA ILE A 310 -16.62 25.18 -7.76
C ILE A 310 -15.69 26.03 -6.89
N SER A 311 -15.40 27.26 -7.32
CA SER A 311 -14.47 28.16 -6.62
C SER A 311 -14.98 28.63 -5.25
N GLU A 312 -16.30 28.78 -5.06
CA GLU A 312 -16.89 29.07 -3.74
C GLU A 312 -16.62 27.98 -2.70
N HIS A 313 -16.38 26.74 -3.16
CA HIS A 313 -16.12 25.59 -2.31
C HIS A 313 -14.71 25.02 -2.47
N PHE A 314 -13.75 25.82 -2.98
CA PHE A 314 -12.42 25.39 -3.35
C PHE A 314 -11.71 24.64 -2.22
N ASP A 315 -11.68 25.23 -1.02
CA ASP A 315 -10.97 24.68 0.15
C ASP A 315 -11.58 23.38 0.68
N THR A 316 -12.85 23.11 0.35
CA THR A 316 -13.52 21.86 0.76
C THR A 316 -13.43 20.77 -0.29
N LEU A 317 -13.37 21.13 -1.56
CA LEU A 317 -13.31 20.21 -2.69
C LEU A 317 -11.89 19.68 -2.95
N PHE A 318 -10.88 20.54 -2.83
CA PHE A 318 -9.49 20.20 -3.20
C PHE A 318 -8.61 19.93 -1.98
N THR A 319 -9.07 19.03 -1.11
CA THR A 319 -8.41 18.66 0.15
C THR A 319 -7.45 17.46 0.02
N THR A 320 -7.54 16.70 -1.08
CA THR A 320 -6.73 15.51 -1.33
C THR A 320 -5.82 15.71 -2.55
N GLU A 321 -4.68 15.01 -2.59
CA GLU A 321 -3.79 14.99 -3.75
C GLU A 321 -4.54 14.56 -5.02
N ALA A 322 -5.41 13.56 -4.91
CA ALA A 322 -6.22 13.06 -6.02
C ALA A 322 -7.17 14.14 -6.57
N SER A 323 -7.85 14.91 -5.69
CA SER A 323 -8.76 15.97 -6.14
C SER A 323 -8.02 17.13 -6.79
N VAL A 324 -6.82 17.50 -6.29
CA VAL A 324 -5.96 18.52 -6.90
C VAL A 324 -5.43 18.05 -8.26
N ASP A 325 -5.03 16.80 -8.39
CA ASP A 325 -4.56 16.24 -9.67
C ASP A 325 -5.70 16.15 -10.68
N ALA A 326 -6.92 15.80 -10.27
CA ALA A 326 -8.10 15.85 -11.11
C ALA A 326 -8.36 17.27 -11.64
N LEU A 327 -8.25 18.30 -10.79
CA LEU A 327 -8.36 19.70 -11.21
C LEU A 327 -7.29 20.09 -12.25
N LYS A 328 -6.01 19.72 -12.01
CA LYS A 328 -4.93 19.96 -12.98
C LYS A 328 -5.23 19.33 -14.34
N GLN A 329 -5.70 18.09 -14.34
CA GLN A 329 -6.06 17.39 -15.58
C GLN A 329 -7.24 18.09 -16.30
N THR A 330 -8.25 18.55 -15.55
CA THR A 330 -9.38 19.30 -16.12
C THR A 330 -8.92 20.63 -16.74
N ILE A 331 -8.00 21.36 -16.07
CA ILE A 331 -7.42 22.59 -16.62
C ILE A 331 -6.69 22.29 -17.95
N LEU A 332 -5.89 21.24 -18.02
CA LEU A 332 -5.20 20.83 -19.23
C LEU A 332 -6.19 20.43 -20.33
N GLN A 333 -7.26 19.73 -19.98
CA GLN A 333 -8.32 19.36 -20.94
C GLN A 333 -9.04 20.59 -21.49
N LEU A 334 -9.40 21.56 -20.65
CA LEU A 334 -10.00 22.83 -21.07
C LEU A 334 -9.06 23.62 -21.98
N ALA A 335 -7.75 23.62 -21.69
CA ALA A 335 -6.75 24.26 -22.55
C ALA A 335 -6.72 23.64 -23.96
N VAL A 336 -6.68 22.30 -24.03
CA VAL A 336 -6.66 21.55 -25.30
C VAL A 336 -7.96 21.69 -26.07
N MET A 337 -9.11 21.84 -25.38
CA MET A 337 -10.42 22.08 -25.98
C MET A 337 -10.62 23.56 -26.42
N GLY A 338 -9.66 24.44 -26.15
CA GLY A 338 -9.77 25.87 -26.46
C GLY A 338 -10.79 26.62 -25.59
N LYS A 339 -11.17 26.05 -24.44
CA LYS A 339 -12.15 26.65 -23.50
C LYS A 339 -11.50 27.45 -22.35
N LEU A 340 -10.17 27.40 -22.22
CA LEU A 340 -9.47 28.01 -21.09
C LEU A 340 -9.35 29.53 -21.21
N VAL A 341 -9.23 30.04 -22.43
CA VAL A 341 -9.15 31.47 -22.76
C VAL A 341 -10.17 31.86 -23.82
N PRO A 342 -10.68 33.10 -23.82
CA PRO A 342 -11.53 33.58 -24.88
C PRO A 342 -10.84 33.50 -26.25
N GLN A 343 -11.56 33.15 -27.30
CA GLN A 343 -11.04 33.18 -28.66
C GLN A 343 -11.08 34.61 -29.20
N ASP A 344 -10.02 35.05 -29.87
CA ASP A 344 -10.00 36.32 -30.59
C ASP A 344 -10.36 36.08 -32.06
N PRO A 345 -11.46 36.62 -32.55
CA PRO A 345 -11.84 36.43 -33.94
C PRO A 345 -10.89 37.08 -34.97
N ASN A 346 -9.94 37.91 -34.51
CA ASN A 346 -8.92 38.52 -35.36
C ASN A 346 -7.63 37.69 -35.42
N ASP A 347 -7.53 36.63 -34.66
CA ASP A 347 -6.35 35.73 -34.68
C ASP A 347 -6.28 35.02 -36.05
N GLU A 348 -5.04 34.83 -36.52
CA GLU A 348 -4.79 34.08 -37.74
C GLU A 348 -5.30 32.64 -37.60
N PRO A 349 -6.16 32.11 -38.47
CA PRO A 349 -6.64 30.75 -38.35
C PRO A 349 -5.54 29.71 -38.56
N ALA A 350 -5.65 28.57 -37.89
CA ALA A 350 -4.67 27.49 -37.95
C ALA A 350 -4.38 26.99 -39.37
N SER A 351 -5.34 27.13 -40.30
CA SER A 351 -5.16 26.82 -41.72
C SER A 351 -4.03 27.61 -42.38
N GLU A 352 -3.82 28.88 -42.02
CA GLU A 352 -2.72 29.70 -42.55
C GLU A 352 -1.36 29.26 -41.96
N LEU A 353 -1.33 28.99 -40.69
CA LEU A 353 -0.15 28.39 -40.02
C LEU A 353 0.23 27.05 -40.67
N LEU A 354 -0.73 26.15 -40.87
CA LEU A 354 -0.49 24.86 -41.52
C LEU A 354 0.01 25.00 -42.98
N LYS A 355 -0.42 26.04 -43.72
CA LYS A 355 0.14 26.32 -45.05
C LYS A 355 1.61 26.72 -44.97
N ARG A 356 1.99 27.59 -44.01
CA ARG A 356 3.41 27.97 -43.83
C ARG A 356 4.26 26.78 -43.44
N ILE A 357 3.81 25.99 -42.49
CA ILE A 357 4.50 24.75 -42.05
C ILE A 357 4.66 23.78 -43.23
N ALA A 358 3.65 23.62 -44.08
CA ALA A 358 3.73 22.77 -45.28
C ALA A 358 4.77 23.27 -46.27
N GLN A 359 4.90 24.61 -46.47
CA GLN A 359 5.92 25.23 -47.33
C GLN A 359 7.34 25.00 -46.77
N GLU A 360 7.54 25.22 -45.47
CA GLU A 360 8.82 24.95 -44.82
C GLU A 360 9.20 23.48 -44.92
N LYS A 361 8.28 22.54 -44.63
CA LYS A 361 8.48 21.10 -44.79
C LYS A 361 8.91 20.75 -46.21
N ALA A 362 8.29 21.34 -47.22
CA ALA A 362 8.64 21.14 -48.63
C ALA A 362 10.05 21.67 -48.96
N GLN A 363 10.44 22.81 -48.38
CA GLN A 363 11.78 23.38 -48.54
C GLN A 363 12.84 22.49 -47.89
N LEU A 364 12.60 22.01 -46.64
CA LEU A 364 13.52 21.10 -45.96
C LEU A 364 13.72 19.77 -46.67
N VAL A 365 12.65 19.25 -47.36
CA VAL A 365 12.76 18.08 -48.22
C VAL A 365 13.60 18.37 -49.46
N LYS A 366 13.41 19.54 -50.12
CA LYS A 366 14.18 19.98 -51.28
C LYS A 366 15.67 20.16 -50.95
N GLU A 367 15.98 20.67 -49.76
CA GLU A 367 17.35 20.83 -49.28
C GLU A 367 17.97 19.52 -48.79
N GLY A 368 17.23 18.41 -48.78
CA GLY A 368 17.72 17.11 -48.36
C GLY A 368 17.91 16.99 -46.84
N LYS A 369 17.44 17.96 -46.05
CA LYS A 369 17.54 17.96 -44.58
C LYS A 369 16.59 16.96 -43.95
N ILE A 370 15.42 16.71 -44.56
CA ILE A 370 14.46 15.70 -44.13
C ILE A 370 14.04 14.82 -45.31
N LYS A 371 13.63 13.59 -45.01
CA LYS A 371 13.17 12.65 -46.03
C LYS A 371 11.67 12.93 -46.33
N LYS A 372 11.30 12.84 -47.59
CA LYS A 372 9.86 12.91 -47.98
C LYS A 372 9.10 11.78 -47.28
N GLN A 373 8.09 12.16 -46.53
CA GLN A 373 7.17 11.23 -45.85
C GLN A 373 5.96 10.92 -46.79
N LYS A 374 5.36 9.74 -46.59
CA LYS A 374 4.07 9.45 -47.23
C LYS A 374 2.99 10.31 -46.55
N SER A 375 2.09 10.88 -47.33
CA SER A 375 0.92 11.55 -46.80
C SER A 375 0.06 10.60 -46.00
N LEU A 376 -0.35 11.01 -44.81
CA LEU A 376 -1.34 10.29 -44.02
C LEU A 376 -2.74 10.49 -44.61
N PRO A 377 -3.70 9.57 -44.39
CA PRO A 377 -5.07 9.77 -44.79
C PRO A 377 -5.66 11.00 -44.06
N PRO A 378 -6.68 11.66 -44.64
CA PRO A 378 -7.40 12.72 -43.95
C PRO A 378 -7.96 12.22 -42.61
N ILE A 379 -7.97 13.07 -41.59
CA ILE A 379 -8.55 12.76 -40.27
C ILE A 379 -10.07 12.66 -40.45
N SER A 380 -10.65 11.50 -40.14
CA SER A 380 -12.09 11.27 -40.17
C SER A 380 -12.79 11.90 -38.97
N ASP A 381 -14.10 12.15 -39.08
CA ASP A 381 -14.86 12.72 -37.97
C ASP A 381 -14.92 11.78 -36.75
N GLU A 382 -14.85 10.47 -36.97
CA GLU A 382 -14.77 9.47 -35.88
C GLU A 382 -13.46 9.51 -35.08
N GLU A 383 -12.38 10.04 -35.68
CA GLU A 383 -11.08 10.20 -35.03
C GLU A 383 -10.97 11.50 -34.22
N LYS A 384 -11.93 12.42 -34.37
CA LYS A 384 -11.94 13.71 -33.65
C LYS A 384 -12.58 13.52 -32.26
N PRO A 385 -11.86 13.68 -31.17
CA PRO A 385 -12.38 13.40 -29.83
C PRO A 385 -13.38 14.46 -29.32
N PHE A 386 -13.39 15.66 -29.90
CA PHE A 386 -14.30 16.77 -29.55
C PHE A 386 -14.36 17.79 -30.69
N GLU A 387 -15.33 18.69 -30.63
CA GLU A 387 -15.45 19.81 -31.56
C GLU A 387 -14.44 20.91 -31.24
N LEU A 388 -13.79 21.46 -32.27
CA LEU A 388 -12.82 22.52 -32.11
C LEU A 388 -13.49 23.91 -32.14
N PRO A 389 -12.91 24.92 -31.47
CA PRO A 389 -13.27 26.32 -31.66
C PRO A 389 -13.07 26.77 -33.11
N GLU A 390 -13.74 27.87 -33.50
CA GLU A 390 -13.54 28.49 -34.79
C GLU A 390 -12.07 28.90 -34.99
N GLY A 391 -11.53 28.65 -36.16
CA GLY A 391 -10.11 28.93 -36.47
C GLY A 391 -9.13 27.83 -36.09
N TRP A 392 -9.53 26.80 -35.33
CA TRP A 392 -8.69 25.67 -34.99
C TRP A 392 -8.82 24.53 -35.99
N GLU A 393 -7.77 23.75 -36.17
CA GLU A 393 -7.76 22.59 -37.04
C GLU A 393 -7.08 21.37 -36.43
N TRP A 394 -7.62 20.18 -36.72
CA TRP A 394 -6.95 18.93 -36.39
C TRP A 394 -5.80 18.63 -37.35
N SER A 395 -4.64 18.29 -36.83
CA SER A 395 -3.51 17.86 -37.63
C SER A 395 -2.73 16.72 -36.97
N TYR A 396 -2.01 15.95 -37.77
CA TYR A 396 -1.09 14.96 -37.22
C TYR A 396 0.22 15.65 -36.75
N LEU A 397 0.81 15.17 -35.62
CA LEU A 397 2.10 15.67 -35.16
C LEU A 397 3.19 15.60 -36.23
N SER A 398 3.15 14.60 -37.11
CA SER A 398 4.10 14.46 -38.23
C SER A 398 3.93 15.50 -39.32
N ASP A 399 2.82 16.26 -39.36
CA ASP A 399 2.62 17.34 -40.29
C ASP A 399 3.17 18.66 -39.83
N ILE A 400 3.20 18.86 -38.50
CA ILE A 400 3.65 20.10 -37.89
C ILE A 400 5.07 20.03 -37.33
N GLY A 401 5.76 18.88 -37.43
CA GLY A 401 7.14 18.74 -36.96
C GLY A 401 7.79 17.41 -37.31
N ILE A 402 9.04 17.27 -36.94
CA ILE A 402 9.83 16.04 -37.10
C ILE A 402 9.54 15.14 -35.91
N LEU A 403 8.79 14.08 -36.13
CA LEU A 403 8.51 13.04 -35.13
C LEU A 403 9.37 11.81 -35.43
N ALA A 404 10.28 11.44 -34.53
CA ALA A 404 11.12 10.25 -34.71
C ALA A 404 11.53 9.63 -33.38
N ARG A 405 11.77 8.32 -33.41
CA ARG A 405 12.30 7.60 -32.24
C ARG A 405 13.75 7.96 -32.00
N GLY A 406 14.14 8.02 -30.76
CA GLY A 406 15.53 7.97 -30.35
C GLY A 406 16.24 6.70 -30.86
N ARG A 407 17.55 6.64 -30.69
CA ARG A 407 18.35 5.58 -31.31
C ARG A 407 19.40 5.06 -30.32
N SER A 408 19.45 3.74 -30.18
CA SER A 408 20.47 3.04 -29.42
C SER A 408 20.70 1.69 -30.08
N LYS A 409 21.71 1.60 -30.96
CA LYS A 409 21.96 0.42 -31.78
C LYS A 409 22.90 -0.59 -31.13
N HIS A 410 23.87 -0.12 -30.33
CA HIS A 410 24.87 -0.97 -29.71
C HIS A 410 24.25 -1.92 -28.66
N ARG A 411 24.80 -3.12 -28.56
CA ARG A 411 24.45 -4.12 -27.56
C ARG A 411 25.71 -4.74 -26.97
N PRO A 412 25.75 -4.89 -25.60
CA PRO A 412 24.75 -4.49 -24.64
C PRO A 412 24.64 -2.96 -24.49
N ARG A 413 23.48 -2.43 -24.12
CA ARG A 413 23.25 -0.97 -23.97
C ARG A 413 24.12 -0.34 -22.88
N ASN A 414 24.51 -1.09 -21.87
CA ASN A 414 25.33 -0.69 -20.73
C ASN A 414 26.83 -0.95 -20.93
N ASP A 415 27.28 -1.12 -22.18
CA ASP A 415 28.69 -1.29 -22.48
C ASP A 415 29.49 -0.06 -22.02
N PRO A 416 30.45 -0.20 -21.07
CA PRO A 416 31.23 0.92 -20.55
C PRO A 416 31.97 1.75 -21.61
N THR A 417 32.31 1.15 -22.75
CA THR A 417 33.03 1.83 -23.84
C THR A 417 32.22 2.96 -24.48
N LEU A 418 30.89 2.97 -24.33
CA LEU A 418 30.01 4.03 -24.82
C LEU A 418 30.00 5.27 -23.94
N TYR A 419 30.42 5.11 -22.67
CA TYR A 419 30.24 6.10 -21.59
C TYR A 419 31.58 6.66 -21.08
N ALA A 420 32.70 5.94 -21.29
CA ALA A 420 34.01 6.36 -20.82
C ALA A 420 34.36 7.76 -21.36
N ASP A 421 34.72 8.68 -20.47
CA ASP A 421 35.06 10.09 -20.79
C ASP A 421 33.92 10.80 -21.55
N GLY A 422 32.67 10.43 -21.27
CA GLY A 422 31.48 10.94 -21.94
C GLY A 422 31.25 12.44 -21.65
N THR A 423 30.89 13.17 -22.71
CA THR A 423 30.59 14.62 -22.66
C THR A 423 29.22 14.97 -23.25
N ILE A 424 28.55 14.01 -23.88
CA ILE A 424 27.29 14.21 -24.60
C ILE A 424 26.13 13.69 -23.73
N PRO A 425 25.21 14.55 -23.31
CA PRO A 425 24.09 14.15 -22.47
C PRO A 425 23.27 13.01 -23.07
N LEU A 426 22.95 12.00 -22.24
CA LEU A 426 22.03 10.92 -22.55
C LEU A 426 20.84 10.99 -21.59
N VAL A 427 19.70 11.35 -22.13
CA VAL A 427 18.43 11.42 -21.42
C VAL A 427 17.72 10.07 -21.53
N GLN A 428 17.36 9.49 -20.40
CA GLN A 428 16.64 8.21 -20.33
C GLN A 428 15.15 8.44 -19.96
N THR A 429 14.32 7.40 -20.06
CA THR A 429 12.89 7.48 -19.72
C THR A 429 12.64 8.00 -18.30
N GLY A 430 13.50 7.61 -17.33
CA GLY A 430 13.42 8.11 -15.95
C GLY A 430 13.75 9.60 -15.82
N ASP A 431 14.60 10.15 -16.69
CA ASP A 431 14.91 11.59 -16.66
C ASP A 431 13.73 12.40 -17.21
N VAL A 432 13.05 11.89 -18.25
CA VAL A 432 11.82 12.49 -18.79
C VAL A 432 10.71 12.46 -17.72
N ALA A 433 10.50 11.31 -17.07
CA ALA A 433 9.46 11.15 -16.04
C ALA A 433 9.63 12.10 -14.85
N ARG A 434 10.88 12.43 -14.49
CA ARG A 434 11.20 13.35 -13.39
C ARG A 434 11.31 14.82 -13.78
N SER A 435 11.09 15.16 -15.04
CA SER A 435 11.40 16.49 -15.58
C SER A 435 10.39 17.59 -15.24
N ASN A 436 9.19 17.24 -14.77
CA ASN A 436 8.09 18.20 -14.57
C ASN A 436 7.88 19.11 -15.81
N GLY A 437 7.95 18.54 -17.01
CA GLY A 437 7.75 19.24 -18.28
C GLY A 437 9.02 19.89 -18.89
N CYS A 438 10.10 20.08 -18.12
CA CYS A 438 11.35 20.65 -18.64
C CYS A 438 12.56 19.82 -18.21
N ILE A 439 13.25 19.21 -19.17
CA ILE A 439 14.40 18.32 -18.92
C ILE A 439 15.66 19.17 -18.73
N ASN A 440 16.04 19.38 -17.46
CA ASN A 440 17.21 20.17 -17.05
C ASN A 440 18.39 19.29 -16.61
N THR A 441 18.19 17.98 -16.46
CA THR A 441 19.20 17.03 -15.96
C THR A 441 19.22 15.74 -16.79
N TYR A 442 20.30 15.01 -16.70
CA TYR A 442 20.49 13.74 -17.35
C TYR A 442 21.18 12.75 -16.41
N SER A 443 20.93 11.47 -16.59
CA SER A 443 21.48 10.41 -15.74
C SER A 443 22.77 9.78 -16.29
N ALA A 444 23.13 10.04 -17.55
CA ALA A 444 24.33 9.48 -18.17
C ALA A 444 24.91 10.41 -19.25
N LEU A 445 26.16 10.14 -19.63
CA LEU A 445 26.88 10.82 -20.70
C LEU A 445 27.40 9.80 -21.71
N TYR A 446 27.21 10.06 -23.01
CA TYR A 446 27.87 9.35 -24.09
C TYR A 446 29.17 10.04 -24.48
N ASN A 447 30.12 9.23 -24.95
CA ASN A 447 31.29 9.71 -25.73
C ASN A 447 31.00 9.70 -27.23
N GLN A 448 32.01 9.94 -28.07
CA GLN A 448 31.84 9.93 -29.52
C GLN A 448 31.40 8.56 -30.09
N LEU A 449 31.82 7.45 -29.48
CA LEU A 449 31.36 6.12 -29.85
C LEU A 449 29.87 5.95 -29.53
N GLY A 450 29.45 6.41 -28.34
CA GLY A 450 28.04 6.44 -27.93
C GLY A 450 27.19 7.30 -28.88
N LEU A 451 27.66 8.47 -29.28
CA LEU A 451 26.99 9.33 -30.27
C LEU A 451 26.85 8.64 -31.63
N SER A 452 27.90 7.98 -32.13
CA SER A 452 27.90 7.35 -33.46
C SER A 452 26.79 6.30 -33.65
N GLN A 453 26.41 5.65 -32.57
CA GLN A 453 25.35 4.64 -32.57
C GLN A 453 23.94 5.22 -32.16
N SER A 454 23.88 6.51 -31.82
CA SER A 454 22.70 7.24 -31.40
C SER A 454 22.30 8.34 -32.38
N LYS A 455 21.55 9.32 -31.94
CA LYS A 455 21.21 10.56 -32.64
C LYS A 455 21.22 11.69 -31.62
N LEU A 456 21.88 12.80 -31.96
CA LEU A 456 21.81 14.04 -31.20
C LEU A 456 20.53 14.78 -31.57
N TRP A 457 19.83 15.26 -30.55
CA TRP A 457 18.62 16.09 -30.67
C TRP A 457 18.90 17.44 -30.02
N ASN A 458 18.40 18.49 -30.64
CA ASN A 458 18.64 19.84 -30.17
C ASN A 458 17.77 20.20 -28.97
N LYS A 459 18.24 21.18 -28.22
CA LYS A 459 17.42 21.92 -27.24
C LYS A 459 16.09 22.33 -27.89
N GLY A 460 15.00 22.29 -27.11
CA GLY A 460 13.63 22.57 -27.58
C GLY A 460 12.88 21.34 -28.12
N THR A 461 13.55 20.18 -28.26
CA THR A 461 12.86 18.96 -28.64
C THR A 461 11.95 18.46 -27.51
N LEU A 462 10.68 18.19 -27.81
CA LEU A 462 9.75 17.51 -26.90
C LEU A 462 10.07 16.02 -26.92
N CYS A 463 10.43 15.48 -25.76
CA CYS A 463 10.65 14.05 -25.56
C CYS A 463 9.39 13.41 -25.00
N ILE A 464 8.97 12.29 -25.59
CA ILE A 464 7.80 11.51 -25.16
C ILE A 464 8.23 10.07 -24.94
N THR A 465 7.98 9.51 -23.77
CA THR A 465 8.31 8.12 -23.46
C THR A 465 7.28 7.16 -24.03
N ILE A 466 7.73 6.08 -24.67
CA ILE A 466 6.89 5.04 -25.28
C ILE A 466 7.09 3.64 -24.66
N ALA A 467 7.95 3.55 -23.64
CA ALA A 467 8.22 2.33 -22.90
C ALA A 467 8.55 2.68 -21.44
N ALA A 468 8.30 1.77 -20.54
CA ALA A 468 8.41 1.91 -19.08
C ALA A 468 7.38 2.91 -18.49
N ASN A 469 7.61 4.20 -18.60
CA ASN A 469 6.67 5.26 -18.21
C ASN A 469 6.04 5.82 -19.49
N ILE A 470 4.99 5.21 -19.99
CA ILE A 470 4.34 5.61 -21.26
C ILE A 470 3.68 6.98 -21.10
N ALA A 471 3.90 7.86 -22.10
CA ALA A 471 3.36 9.21 -22.22
C ALA A 471 3.92 10.27 -21.26
N ASP A 472 4.92 9.94 -20.41
CA ASP A 472 5.66 11.01 -19.76
C ASP A 472 6.36 11.87 -20.80
N SER A 473 6.34 13.19 -20.62
CA SER A 473 6.87 14.14 -21.59
C SER A 473 7.66 15.26 -20.93
N GLY A 474 8.59 15.82 -21.71
CA GLY A 474 9.39 16.97 -21.27
C GLY A 474 10.18 17.57 -22.42
N ILE A 475 10.44 18.88 -22.36
CA ILE A 475 11.19 19.64 -23.36
C ILE A 475 12.66 19.68 -22.97
N LEU A 476 13.56 19.30 -23.89
CA LEU A 476 15.02 19.39 -23.70
C LEU A 476 15.46 20.85 -23.52
N ASN A 477 16.16 21.14 -22.44
CA ASN A 477 16.81 22.45 -22.22
C ASN A 477 18.29 22.48 -22.65
N PHE A 478 18.78 21.40 -23.22
CA PHE A 478 20.14 21.23 -23.78
C PHE A 478 20.10 20.19 -24.90
N ASP A 479 21.17 20.12 -25.71
CA ASP A 479 21.31 19.10 -26.73
C ASP A 479 21.58 17.73 -26.09
N ALA A 480 20.86 16.68 -26.48
CA ALA A 480 20.98 15.36 -25.88
C ALA A 480 20.73 14.21 -26.86
N CYS A 481 21.28 13.05 -26.52
CA CYS A 481 20.86 11.76 -27.08
C CYS A 481 19.77 11.16 -26.21
N PHE A 482 18.94 10.30 -26.78
CA PHE A 482 18.02 9.44 -26.03
C PHE A 482 17.76 8.09 -26.75
N PRO A 483 17.41 7.03 -26.00
CA PRO A 483 17.22 5.70 -26.57
C PRO A 483 15.91 5.58 -27.37
N ASP A 484 15.74 4.44 -28.03
CA ASP A 484 14.56 4.07 -28.82
C ASP A 484 13.25 3.90 -27.99
N SER A 485 13.34 3.99 -26.66
CA SER A 485 12.20 4.07 -25.73
C SER A 485 11.64 5.49 -25.58
N VAL A 486 12.27 6.49 -26.19
CA VAL A 486 11.81 7.88 -26.22
C VAL A 486 11.63 8.31 -27.66
N VAL A 487 10.55 9.02 -27.93
CA VAL A 487 10.26 9.69 -29.20
C VAL A 487 10.52 11.18 -29.03
N GLY A 488 11.26 11.78 -29.98
CA GLY A 488 11.46 13.22 -30.04
C GLY A 488 10.55 13.86 -31.07
N PHE A 489 9.97 14.99 -30.71
CA PHE A 489 9.22 15.86 -31.61
C PHE A 489 9.89 17.23 -31.63
N THR A 490 10.23 17.70 -32.83
CA THR A 490 10.78 19.04 -33.06
C THR A 490 9.86 19.75 -34.06
N PRO A 491 9.20 20.87 -33.67
CA PRO A 491 8.33 21.61 -34.60
C PRO A 491 9.13 22.19 -35.76
N TYR A 492 8.46 22.44 -36.88
CA TYR A 492 9.09 23.08 -38.05
C TYR A 492 9.23 24.58 -37.83
N GLU A 493 8.22 25.28 -37.27
CA GLU A 493 8.21 26.73 -37.01
C GLU A 493 7.84 27.04 -35.52
#